data_532ac09bc86e6a9f7c8a4d3d5a00a21b
#
_entry.id   532ac09bc86e6a9f7c8a4d3d5a00a21b
#
_cell.length_a   1.000
_cell.length_b   1.000
_cell.length_c   1.000
_cell.angle_alpha   90.00
_cell.angle_beta   90.00
_cell.angle_gamma   90.00
#
_symmetry.space_group_name_H-M   'P 1'
#
loop_
_entity.id
_entity.type
_entity.pdbx_description
1 polymer ?
#
loop_
_entity_poly.entity_id
_entity_poly.type
_entity_poly.pdbx_seq_one_letter_code
_entity_poly.pdbx_strand_id
1 'polypeptide(L)'
;MSQTASNAIQPILNLQENCSNFYKKINEKYHEQMNCKQGCARCCFVNLSIFQAEAYRIIVWVLNLDAGKKKELLELLQKPMQSEEKNFQNKLASPCVFLRDNSCTIYEARPTICRTQGVPLQFKQVDKENNINITVDHCPLNFSDQDNFPNKNEWLDLDRLNTLQSIAENFFLKNQQKQDSQIQLAVDKNQRISLTSLKKEVIKILEKEE
;
A
#
# COMPACT_ATOMS: atom_id res chain seq x y z
N MET A 1 2.20 20.31 12.95
CA MET A 1 0.87 19.82 12.52
C MET A 1 -0.15 20.00 13.62
N SER A 2 -1.40 20.35 13.29
CA SER A 2 -2.47 20.39 14.29
C SER A 2 -2.81 18.96 14.73
N GLN A 3 -3.10 18.80 16.02
CA GLN A 3 -3.52 17.51 16.63
C GLN A 3 -4.75 16.91 15.94
N THR A 4 -5.54 17.75 15.28
CA THR A 4 -6.72 17.38 14.48
C THR A 4 -6.38 16.63 13.19
N ALA A 5 -5.26 16.94 12.50
CA ALA A 5 -4.81 16.27 11.28
C ALA A 5 -4.41 14.81 11.56
N SER A 6 -3.72 14.58 12.68
CA SER A 6 -3.34 13.25 13.13
C SER A 6 -4.57 12.37 13.47
N ASN A 7 -5.62 12.95 14.05
CA ASN A 7 -6.80 12.20 14.47
C ASN A 7 -7.62 11.66 13.29
N ALA A 8 -7.68 12.37 12.15
CA ALA A 8 -8.50 11.93 11.01
C ALA A 8 -7.93 10.69 10.30
N ILE A 9 -6.61 10.51 10.32
CA ILE A 9 -5.95 9.33 9.72
C ILE A 9 -5.69 8.21 10.72
N GLN A 10 -6.03 8.38 12.00
CA GLN A 10 -5.72 7.38 13.03
C GLN A 10 -6.33 5.99 12.71
N PRO A 11 -7.58 5.86 12.20
CA PRO A 11 -8.11 4.56 11.83
C PRO A 11 -7.30 3.84 10.75
N ILE A 12 -6.82 4.57 9.73
CA ILE A 12 -6.00 3.97 8.68
C ILE A 12 -4.60 3.61 9.19
N LEU A 13 -4.01 4.42 10.08
CA LEU A 13 -2.74 4.11 10.73
C LEU A 13 -2.81 2.80 11.52
N ASN A 14 -3.84 2.65 12.36
CA ASN A 14 -4.07 1.44 13.15
C ASN A 14 -4.27 0.20 12.26
N LEU A 15 -5.02 0.35 11.17
CA LEU A 15 -5.24 -0.75 10.23
C LEU A 15 -3.94 -1.17 9.55
N GLN A 16 -3.14 -0.21 9.10
CA GLN A 16 -1.85 -0.47 8.46
C GLN A 16 -0.83 -1.09 9.41
N GLU A 17 -0.84 -0.69 10.68
CA GLU A 17 -0.01 -1.31 11.72
C GLU A 17 -0.43 -2.77 11.96
N ASN A 18 -1.73 -3.04 12.07
CA ASN A 18 -2.25 -4.41 12.20
C ASN A 18 -1.85 -5.29 11.00
N CYS A 19 -1.91 -4.78 9.78
CA CYS A 19 -1.44 -5.50 8.59
C CYS A 19 0.07 -5.77 8.65
N SER A 20 0.86 -4.81 9.09
CA SER A 20 2.31 -4.99 9.25
C SER A 20 2.65 -6.01 10.32
N ASN A 21 1.94 -6.00 11.44
CA ASN A 21 2.10 -6.98 12.51
C ASN A 21 1.67 -8.39 12.08
N PHE A 22 0.61 -8.49 11.29
CA PHE A 22 0.20 -9.77 10.70
C PHE A 22 1.29 -10.31 9.76
N TYR A 23 1.77 -9.47 8.82
CA TYR A 23 2.87 -9.84 7.93
C TYR A 23 4.10 -10.31 8.72
N LYS A 24 4.49 -9.57 9.77
CA LYS A 24 5.64 -9.93 10.61
C LYS A 24 5.48 -11.32 11.23
N LYS A 25 4.32 -11.63 11.80
CA LYS A 25 4.03 -12.95 12.38
C LYS A 25 4.14 -14.08 11.36
N ILE A 26 3.57 -13.88 10.16
CA ILE A 26 3.67 -14.87 9.08
C ILE A 26 5.11 -15.04 8.63
N ASN A 27 5.84 -13.94 8.43
CA ASN A 27 7.23 -13.99 8.00
C ASN A 27 8.15 -14.63 9.05
N GLU A 28 7.93 -14.40 10.34
CA GLU A 28 8.70 -15.04 11.41
C GLU A 28 8.48 -16.56 11.45
N LYS A 29 7.24 -16.99 11.26
CA LYS A 29 6.88 -18.43 11.30
C LYS A 29 7.29 -19.19 10.05
N TYR A 30 7.19 -18.55 8.88
CA TYR A 30 7.38 -19.17 7.57
C TYR A 30 8.56 -18.57 6.80
N HIS A 31 9.58 -18.06 7.49
CA HIS A 31 10.68 -17.29 6.88
C HIS A 31 11.40 -18.06 5.75
N GLU A 32 11.51 -19.38 5.82
CA GLU A 32 12.12 -20.23 4.78
C GLU A 32 11.29 -20.28 3.49
N GLN A 33 9.98 -20.05 3.60
CA GLN A 33 9.05 -20.05 2.46
C GLN A 33 8.66 -18.65 1.99
N MET A 34 9.16 -17.59 2.66
CA MET A 34 8.87 -16.19 2.33
C MET A 34 10.03 -15.57 1.55
N ASN A 35 9.80 -15.32 0.25
CA ASN A 35 10.76 -14.63 -0.62
C ASN A 35 10.64 -13.09 -0.60
N CYS A 36 9.72 -12.55 0.21
CA CYS A 36 9.51 -11.12 0.37
C CYS A 36 10.62 -10.51 1.24
N LYS A 37 11.68 -10.04 0.61
CA LYS A 37 12.84 -9.40 1.24
C LYS A 37 13.21 -8.13 0.49
N GLN A 38 14.12 -7.34 1.04
CA GLN A 38 14.66 -6.17 0.34
C GLN A 38 15.19 -6.57 -1.05
N GLY A 39 14.83 -5.79 -2.07
CA GLY A 39 15.13 -6.08 -3.47
C GLY A 39 14.07 -6.93 -4.19
N CYS A 40 13.10 -7.53 -3.50
CA CYS A 40 11.97 -8.18 -4.13
C CYS A 40 10.91 -7.11 -4.46
N ALA A 41 10.70 -6.84 -5.77
CA ALA A 41 9.78 -5.81 -6.24
C ALA A 41 8.67 -6.36 -7.16
N ARG A 42 8.48 -7.66 -7.27
CA ARG A 42 7.53 -8.29 -8.21
C ARG A 42 6.09 -7.81 -8.08
N CYS A 43 5.62 -7.52 -6.86
CA CYS A 43 4.31 -6.95 -6.61
C CYS A 43 4.20 -5.45 -6.94
N CYS A 44 5.31 -4.78 -7.25
CA CYS A 44 5.35 -3.36 -7.60
C CYS A 44 5.15 -3.09 -9.10
N PHE A 45 5.03 -4.13 -9.94
CA PHE A 45 4.72 -3.99 -11.38
C PHE A 45 3.21 -4.00 -11.60
N VAL A 46 2.55 -2.98 -11.07
CA VAL A 46 1.09 -2.81 -11.12
C VAL A 46 0.72 -1.34 -10.98
N ASN A 47 -0.33 -0.94 -11.70
CA ASN A 47 -0.89 0.41 -11.58
C ASN A 47 -1.91 0.43 -10.45
N LEU A 48 -1.65 1.19 -9.39
CA LEU A 48 -2.49 1.23 -8.20
C LEU A 48 -3.14 2.60 -8.02
N SER A 49 -4.36 2.57 -7.52
CA SER A 49 -5.02 3.69 -6.85
C SER A 49 -5.34 3.30 -5.41
N ILE A 50 -5.32 4.28 -4.52
CA ILE A 50 -5.47 4.11 -3.07
C ILE A 50 -6.59 4.99 -2.54
N PHE A 51 -7.03 4.77 -1.33
CA PHE A 51 -7.99 5.63 -0.64
C PHE A 51 -7.38 6.99 -0.32
N GLN A 52 -8.23 8.01 -0.19
CA GLN A 52 -7.78 9.38 0.12
C GLN A 52 -7.11 9.46 1.49
N ALA A 53 -7.63 8.73 2.50
CA ALA A 53 -6.99 8.62 3.80
C ALA A 53 -5.55 8.07 3.72
N GLU A 54 -5.31 7.10 2.85
CA GLU A 54 -3.97 6.53 2.64
C GLU A 54 -3.05 7.51 1.93
N ALA A 55 -3.55 8.21 0.91
CA ALA A 55 -2.79 9.23 0.21
C ALA A 55 -2.41 10.39 1.14
N TYR A 56 -3.38 10.84 1.95
CA TYR A 56 -3.13 11.89 2.94
C TYR A 56 -2.11 11.44 4.00
N ARG A 57 -2.18 10.21 4.47
CA ARG A 57 -1.18 9.63 5.38
C ARG A 57 0.23 9.66 4.78
N ILE A 58 0.38 9.37 3.47
CA ILE A 58 1.69 9.44 2.79
C ILE A 58 2.20 10.88 2.77
N ILE A 59 1.35 11.85 2.45
CA ILE A 59 1.72 13.27 2.47
C ILE A 59 2.13 13.70 3.88
N VAL A 60 1.36 13.33 4.88
CA VAL A 60 1.68 13.62 6.29
C VAL A 60 3.05 13.04 6.67
N TRP A 61 3.37 11.83 6.24
CA TRP A 61 4.67 11.22 6.46
C TRP A 61 5.78 12.03 5.78
N VAL A 62 5.61 12.44 4.52
CA VAL A 62 6.57 13.28 3.78
C VAL A 62 6.83 14.60 4.51
N LEU A 63 5.77 15.28 4.94
CA LEU A 63 5.88 16.57 5.66
C LEU A 63 6.66 16.45 6.97
N ASN A 64 6.62 15.28 7.62
CA ASN A 64 7.31 15.01 8.88
C ASN A 64 8.75 14.50 8.72
N LEU A 65 9.23 14.27 7.51
CA LEU A 65 10.63 13.94 7.28
C LEU A 65 11.52 15.14 7.66
N ASP A 66 12.71 14.86 8.16
CA ASP A 66 13.75 15.88 8.29
C ASP A 66 14.23 16.37 6.92
N ALA A 67 14.89 17.53 6.87
CA ALA A 67 15.32 18.16 5.63
C ALA A 67 16.24 17.26 4.80
N GLY A 68 17.14 16.50 5.43
CA GLY A 68 18.03 15.57 4.75
C GLY A 68 17.26 14.47 4.02
N LYS A 69 16.29 13.84 4.70
CA LYS A 69 15.44 12.79 4.11
C LYS A 69 14.49 13.32 3.04
N LYS A 70 13.99 14.56 3.18
CA LYS A 70 13.19 15.22 2.14
C LYS A 70 13.99 15.38 0.86
N LYS A 71 15.22 15.87 0.97
CA LYS A 71 16.13 16.05 -0.17
C LYS A 71 16.46 14.70 -0.81
N GLU A 72 16.82 13.67 -0.03
CA GLU A 72 17.06 12.34 -0.53
C GLU A 72 15.85 11.75 -1.27
N LEU A 73 14.65 11.90 -0.70
CA LEU A 73 13.41 11.45 -1.32
C LEU A 73 13.15 12.16 -2.65
N LEU A 74 13.36 13.48 -2.72
CA LEU A 74 13.21 14.24 -3.96
C LEU A 74 14.18 13.75 -5.04
N GLU A 75 15.46 13.61 -4.70
CA GLU A 75 16.49 13.09 -5.61
C GLU A 75 16.13 11.68 -6.13
N LEU A 76 15.65 10.79 -5.26
CA LEU A 76 15.18 9.45 -5.64
C LEU A 76 13.97 9.51 -6.57
N LEU A 77 12.99 10.36 -6.31
CA LEU A 77 11.79 10.48 -7.13
C LEU A 77 12.05 11.11 -8.50
N GLN A 78 13.11 11.91 -8.63
CA GLN A 78 13.53 12.51 -9.90
C GLN A 78 14.34 11.54 -10.78
N LYS A 79 14.95 10.49 -10.20
CA LYS A 79 15.62 9.46 -11.00
C LYS A 79 14.66 8.79 -11.97
N PRO A 80 15.15 8.32 -13.13
CA PRO A 80 14.35 7.51 -14.05
C PRO A 80 13.75 6.28 -13.35
N MET A 81 12.55 5.92 -13.74
CA MET A 81 11.97 4.64 -13.33
C MET A 81 12.71 3.51 -14.05
N GLN A 82 12.78 2.34 -13.42
CA GLN A 82 13.26 1.15 -14.10
C GLN A 82 12.34 0.74 -15.26
N SER A 83 12.83 -0.10 -16.15
CA SER A 83 12.08 -0.58 -17.31
C SER A 83 10.86 -1.40 -16.91
N GLU A 84 9.93 -1.53 -17.83
CA GLU A 84 8.79 -2.43 -17.71
C GLU A 84 9.27 -3.89 -17.60
N GLU A 85 8.58 -4.66 -16.76
CA GLU A 85 8.83 -6.07 -16.58
C GLU A 85 7.53 -6.88 -16.68
N LYS A 86 7.64 -8.18 -16.92
CA LYS A 86 6.48 -9.06 -16.86
C LYS A 86 6.03 -9.26 -15.41
N ASN A 87 4.77 -8.94 -15.15
CA ASN A 87 4.13 -9.21 -13.87
C ASN A 87 3.80 -10.71 -13.67
N PHE A 88 3.15 -11.08 -12.57
CA PHE A 88 2.76 -12.47 -12.29
C PHE A 88 1.76 -13.05 -13.31
N GLN A 89 1.05 -12.22 -14.06
CA GLN A 89 0.15 -12.64 -15.13
C GLN A 89 0.88 -12.76 -16.49
N ASN A 90 2.21 -12.70 -16.50
CA ASN A 90 3.05 -12.70 -17.70
C ASN A 90 2.76 -11.54 -18.67
N LYS A 91 2.15 -10.45 -18.19
CA LYS A 91 1.89 -9.23 -18.94
C LYS A 91 2.96 -8.20 -18.66
N LEU A 92 3.41 -7.50 -19.70
CA LEU A 92 4.30 -6.36 -19.54
C LEU A 92 3.62 -5.27 -18.72
N ALA A 93 4.28 -4.80 -17.68
CA ALA A 93 3.71 -3.83 -16.75
C ALA A 93 4.78 -2.81 -16.35
N SER A 94 4.35 -1.56 -16.23
CA SER A 94 5.20 -0.49 -15.74
C SER A 94 5.41 -0.62 -14.22
N PRO A 95 6.59 -0.27 -13.72
CA PRO A 95 6.85 -0.26 -12.28
C PRO A 95 6.03 0.80 -11.56
N CYS A 96 5.76 0.57 -10.29
CA CYS A 96 5.18 1.58 -9.41
C CYS A 96 6.01 2.86 -9.43
N VAL A 97 5.35 4.01 -9.46
CA VAL A 97 6.00 5.33 -9.52
C VAL A 97 6.91 5.66 -8.32
N PHE A 98 6.79 4.92 -7.23
CA PHE A 98 7.63 5.00 -6.04
C PHE A 98 8.70 3.89 -5.97
N LEU A 99 8.87 3.10 -7.01
CA LEU A 99 9.89 2.06 -7.08
C LEU A 99 11.19 2.64 -7.66
N ARG A 100 12.32 2.46 -6.96
CA ARG A 100 13.67 2.78 -7.43
C ARG A 100 14.62 1.67 -6.99
N ASP A 101 15.43 1.17 -7.89
CA ASP A 101 16.44 0.16 -7.59
C ASP A 101 15.87 -1.04 -6.79
N ASN A 102 14.69 -1.54 -7.23
CA ASN A 102 13.92 -2.59 -6.57
C ASN A 102 13.54 -2.29 -5.10
N SER A 103 13.54 -1.03 -4.71
CA SER A 103 13.16 -0.57 -3.37
C SER A 103 12.06 0.49 -3.42
N CYS A 104 11.12 0.42 -2.49
CA CYS A 104 10.04 1.41 -2.38
C CYS A 104 10.54 2.67 -1.67
N THR A 105 10.50 3.83 -2.34
CA THR A 105 10.93 5.12 -1.77
C THR A 105 10.03 5.62 -0.63
N ILE A 106 8.81 5.09 -0.51
CA ILE A 106 7.86 5.41 0.56
C ILE A 106 7.55 4.20 1.43
N TYR A 107 8.53 3.29 1.64
CA TYR A 107 8.29 1.99 2.29
C TYR A 107 7.58 2.12 3.63
N GLU A 108 7.98 3.06 4.49
CA GLU A 108 7.38 3.29 5.81
C GLU A 108 5.92 3.79 5.71
N ALA A 109 5.61 4.51 4.63
CA ALA A 109 4.31 5.08 4.38
C ALA A 109 3.45 4.29 3.38
N ARG A 110 3.91 3.12 2.92
CA ARG A 110 3.23 2.31 1.91
C ARG A 110 1.76 2.02 2.27
N PRO A 111 0.87 1.97 1.26
CA PRO A 111 -0.55 1.68 1.45
C PRO A 111 -0.82 0.30 2.04
N THR A 112 -2.02 0.07 2.53
CA THR A 112 -2.47 -1.19 3.14
C THR A 112 -2.26 -2.38 2.20
N ILE A 113 -2.63 -2.26 0.93
CA ILE A 113 -2.43 -3.31 -0.07
C ILE A 113 -0.95 -3.72 -0.20
N CYS A 114 -0.01 -2.77 -0.09
CA CYS A 114 1.41 -3.06 -0.15
C CYS A 114 1.93 -3.76 1.12
N ARG A 115 1.23 -3.59 2.26
CA ARG A 115 1.57 -4.22 3.54
C ARG A 115 1.09 -5.65 3.66
N THR A 116 0.12 -6.03 2.84
CA THR A 116 -0.47 -7.38 2.82
C THR A 116 0.06 -8.23 1.67
N GLN A 117 0.96 -7.70 0.85
CA GLN A 117 1.59 -8.49 -0.21
C GLN A 117 2.44 -9.61 0.37
N GLY A 118 2.32 -10.79 -0.22
CA GLY A 118 3.13 -11.94 0.15
C GLY A 118 2.48 -12.91 1.15
N VAL A 119 1.51 -12.45 1.96
CA VAL A 119 0.80 -13.33 2.91
C VAL A 119 -0.42 -13.99 2.27
N PRO A 120 -0.94 -15.11 2.84
CA PRO A 120 -2.18 -15.72 2.36
C PRO A 120 -3.38 -14.80 2.63
N LEU A 121 -4.13 -14.51 1.58
CA LEU A 121 -5.34 -13.69 1.60
C LEU A 121 -6.54 -14.57 1.28
N GLN A 122 -7.50 -14.68 2.20
CA GLN A 122 -8.78 -15.33 1.90
C GLN A 122 -9.84 -14.30 1.52
N PHE A 123 -10.67 -14.62 0.56
CA PHE A 123 -11.81 -13.81 0.15
C PHE A 123 -12.94 -14.67 -0.43
N LYS A 124 -14.14 -14.11 -0.44
CA LYS A 124 -15.31 -14.75 -1.05
C LYS A 124 -15.31 -14.51 -2.55
N GLN A 125 -15.47 -15.57 -3.30
CA GLN A 125 -15.65 -15.54 -4.73
C GLN A 125 -17.00 -16.15 -5.08
N VAL A 126 -17.78 -15.47 -5.92
CA VAL A 126 -19.04 -15.98 -6.43
C VAL A 126 -18.76 -16.67 -7.76
N ASP A 127 -19.15 -17.93 -7.90
CA ASP A 127 -19.02 -18.67 -9.15
C ASP A 127 -20.17 -18.34 -10.13
N LYS A 128 -20.14 -18.93 -11.30
CA LYS A 128 -21.17 -18.72 -12.36
C LYS A 128 -22.56 -19.20 -11.96
N GLU A 129 -22.64 -20.06 -10.95
CA GLU A 129 -23.87 -20.65 -10.43
C GLU A 129 -24.38 -19.94 -9.18
N ASN A 130 -23.77 -18.77 -8.84
CA ASN A 130 -24.02 -17.97 -7.63
C ASN A 130 -23.67 -18.67 -6.29
N ASN A 131 -22.84 -19.71 -6.30
CA ASN A 131 -22.34 -20.29 -5.07
C ASN A 131 -21.18 -19.40 -4.53
N ILE A 132 -21.15 -19.26 -3.21
CA ILE A 132 -20.07 -18.50 -2.55
C ILE A 132 -18.98 -19.50 -2.13
N ASN A 133 -17.81 -19.36 -2.75
CA ASN A 133 -16.61 -20.13 -2.45
C ASN A 133 -15.60 -19.26 -1.71
N ILE A 134 -14.86 -19.85 -0.77
CA ILE A 134 -13.71 -19.17 -0.14
C ILE A 134 -12.48 -19.51 -0.97
N THR A 135 -11.86 -18.48 -1.52
CA THR A 135 -10.62 -18.58 -2.28
C THR A 135 -9.46 -18.03 -1.45
N VAL A 136 -8.29 -18.62 -1.62
CA VAL A 136 -7.04 -18.13 -1.02
C VAL A 136 -6.08 -17.74 -2.13
N ASP A 137 -5.52 -16.56 -2.05
CA ASP A 137 -4.48 -16.05 -2.94
C ASP A 137 -3.24 -15.65 -2.13
N HIS A 138 -2.08 -15.76 -2.72
CA HIS A 138 -0.80 -15.39 -2.12
C HIS A 138 0.24 -15.08 -3.21
N CYS A 139 1.37 -14.50 -2.83
CA CYS A 139 2.46 -14.33 -3.78
C CYS A 139 2.96 -15.68 -4.28
N PRO A 140 3.00 -15.93 -5.60
CA PRO A 140 3.44 -17.22 -6.15
C PRO A 140 4.92 -17.53 -5.91
N LEU A 141 5.70 -16.57 -5.40
CA LEU A 141 7.08 -16.79 -4.96
C LEU A 141 7.18 -17.28 -3.52
N ASN A 142 6.07 -17.22 -2.75
CA ASN A 142 6.00 -17.66 -1.38
C ASN A 142 5.24 -18.97 -1.29
N PHE A 143 5.47 -19.73 -0.23
CA PHE A 143 4.72 -20.95 0.08
C PHE A 143 4.71 -21.96 -1.09
N SER A 144 5.88 -22.21 -1.70
CA SER A 144 6.03 -23.21 -2.75
C SER A 144 5.82 -24.65 -2.22
N ASP A 145 6.06 -24.87 -0.94
CA ASP A 145 5.78 -26.13 -0.25
C ASP A 145 4.33 -26.14 0.24
N GLN A 146 3.47 -26.85 -0.50
CA GLN A 146 2.03 -26.94 -0.18
C GLN A 146 1.74 -27.77 1.06
N ASP A 147 2.61 -28.70 1.44
CA ASP A 147 2.43 -29.53 2.65
C ASP A 147 2.59 -28.70 3.93
N ASN A 148 3.33 -27.60 3.84
CA ASN A 148 3.58 -26.65 4.92
C ASN A 148 2.94 -25.29 4.69
N PHE A 149 1.85 -25.21 3.91
CA PHE A 149 1.11 -23.98 3.68
C PHE A 149 0.45 -23.47 4.99
N PRO A 150 0.40 -22.16 5.25
CA PRO A 150 -0.24 -21.60 6.44
C PRO A 150 -1.67 -22.10 6.65
N ASN A 151 -2.04 -22.39 7.90
CA ASN A 151 -3.38 -22.84 8.24
C ASN A 151 -4.43 -21.76 8.05
N LYS A 152 -5.71 -22.14 7.92
CA LYS A 152 -6.83 -21.22 7.67
C LYS A 152 -6.94 -20.06 8.69
N ASN A 153 -6.57 -20.27 9.94
CA ASN A 153 -6.56 -19.24 10.98
C ASN A 153 -5.37 -18.25 10.83
N GLU A 154 -4.46 -18.51 9.91
CA GLU A 154 -3.31 -17.68 9.56
C GLU A 154 -3.50 -16.97 8.20
N TRP A 155 -4.70 -17.02 7.63
CA TRP A 155 -5.05 -16.29 6.42
C TRP A 155 -5.65 -14.95 6.78
N LEU A 156 -5.24 -13.91 6.08
CA LEU A 156 -5.81 -12.58 6.23
C LEU A 156 -7.15 -12.50 5.47
N ASP A 157 -8.21 -12.13 6.17
CA ASP A 157 -9.53 -11.93 5.58
C ASP A 157 -9.57 -10.61 4.80
N LEU A 158 -9.51 -10.72 3.47
CA LEU A 158 -9.49 -9.56 2.55
C LEU A 158 -10.83 -8.82 2.53
N ASP A 159 -11.97 -9.52 2.66
CA ASP A 159 -13.28 -8.88 2.66
C ASP A 159 -13.45 -8.01 3.92
N ARG A 160 -13.02 -8.53 5.06
CA ARG A 160 -12.98 -7.78 6.31
C ARG A 160 -12.01 -6.60 6.23
N LEU A 161 -10.83 -6.81 5.65
CA LEU A 161 -9.83 -5.74 5.46
C LEU A 161 -10.40 -4.61 4.61
N ASN A 162 -11.03 -4.93 3.48
CA ASN A 162 -11.67 -3.94 2.59
C ASN A 162 -12.79 -3.18 3.30
N THR A 163 -13.56 -3.85 4.13
CA THR A 163 -14.61 -3.21 4.96
C THR A 163 -13.98 -2.22 5.94
N LEU A 164 -12.94 -2.61 6.66
CA LEU A 164 -12.24 -1.74 7.61
C LEU A 164 -11.57 -0.54 6.91
N GLN A 165 -11.01 -0.73 5.72
CA GLN A 165 -10.48 0.37 4.91
C GLN A 165 -11.58 1.36 4.51
N SER A 166 -12.75 0.87 4.10
CA SER A 166 -13.89 1.71 3.74
C SER A 166 -14.43 2.51 4.95
N ILE A 167 -14.41 1.90 6.14
CA ILE A 167 -14.77 2.60 7.39
C ILE A 167 -13.77 3.70 7.70
N ALA A 168 -12.47 3.41 7.59
CA ALA A 168 -11.39 4.38 7.82
C ALA A 168 -11.46 5.54 6.82
N GLU A 169 -11.74 5.26 5.53
CA GLU A 169 -11.96 6.29 4.51
C GLU A 169 -13.14 7.18 4.83
N ASN A 170 -14.30 6.59 5.15
CA ASN A 170 -15.49 7.35 5.51
C ASN A 170 -15.27 8.23 6.76
N PHE A 171 -14.53 7.73 7.73
CA PHE A 171 -14.14 8.51 8.90
C PHE A 171 -13.26 9.70 8.51
N PHE A 172 -12.25 9.46 7.67
CA PHE A 172 -11.36 10.50 7.14
C PHE A 172 -12.16 11.59 6.40
N LEU A 173 -13.01 11.20 5.44
CA LEU A 173 -13.79 12.14 4.63
C LEU A 173 -14.71 13.01 5.47
N LYS A 174 -15.36 12.46 6.51
CA LYS A 174 -16.21 13.21 7.44
C LYS A 174 -15.44 14.21 8.30
N ASN A 175 -14.16 13.94 8.57
CA ASN A 175 -13.32 14.77 9.43
C ASN A 175 -12.38 15.70 8.67
N GLN A 176 -12.19 15.47 7.34
CA GLN A 176 -11.31 16.28 6.48
C GLN A 176 -11.82 17.73 6.34
N GLN A 177 -13.12 17.97 6.37
CA GLN A 177 -13.71 19.32 6.22
C GLN A 177 -13.24 20.33 7.29
N LYS A 178 -12.54 19.87 8.33
CA LYS A 178 -11.96 20.70 9.40
C LYS A 178 -10.44 20.91 9.21
N GLN A 179 -9.86 20.42 8.12
CA GLN A 179 -8.41 20.39 7.94
C GLN A 179 -7.96 21.14 6.68
N ASP A 180 -6.74 21.62 6.74
CA ASP A 180 -6.03 22.45 5.78
C ASP A 180 -6.43 22.22 4.31
N SER A 181 -7.00 23.27 3.72
CA SER A 181 -7.38 23.39 2.31
C SER A 181 -6.16 23.42 1.33
N GLN A 182 -4.95 23.16 1.81
CA GLN A 182 -3.73 23.27 1.03
C GLN A 182 -3.37 22.00 0.23
N ILE A 183 -3.93 20.84 0.59
CA ILE A 183 -3.63 19.57 -0.07
C ILE A 183 -4.84 19.16 -0.91
N GLN A 184 -4.82 19.48 -2.20
CA GLN A 184 -5.84 19.06 -3.17
C GLN A 184 -5.33 17.89 -3.98
N LEU A 185 -5.76 16.68 -3.65
CA LEU A 185 -5.49 15.48 -4.43
C LEU A 185 -6.58 15.27 -5.49
N ALA A 186 -6.15 15.04 -6.74
CA ALA A 186 -7.07 14.67 -7.81
C ALA A 186 -7.60 13.24 -7.58
N VAL A 187 -8.91 13.12 -7.37
CA VAL A 187 -9.59 11.82 -7.22
C VAL A 187 -10.12 11.32 -8.57
N ASP A 188 -10.15 10.01 -8.75
CA ASP A 188 -10.79 9.36 -9.89
C ASP A 188 -12.33 9.23 -9.69
N LYS A 189 -13.01 8.66 -10.70
CA LYS A 189 -14.46 8.39 -10.64
C LYS A 189 -14.89 7.50 -9.46
N ASN A 190 -14.00 6.74 -8.89
CA ASN A 190 -14.23 5.86 -7.74
C ASN A 190 -13.78 6.51 -6.42
N GLN A 191 -13.55 7.82 -6.41
CA GLN A 191 -13.05 8.60 -5.24
C GLN A 191 -11.68 8.09 -4.74
N ARG A 192 -10.84 7.57 -5.63
CA ARG A 192 -9.50 7.06 -5.31
C ARG A 192 -8.42 7.97 -5.91
N ILE A 193 -7.23 7.88 -5.36
CA ILE A 193 -6.05 8.62 -5.79
C ILE A 193 -5.09 7.66 -6.49
N SER A 194 -4.72 7.94 -7.75
CA SER A 194 -3.66 7.19 -8.41
C SER A 194 -2.30 7.49 -7.76
N LEU A 195 -1.43 6.48 -7.65
CA LEU A 195 -0.07 6.72 -7.13
C LEU A 195 0.71 7.70 -8.01
N THR A 196 0.41 7.77 -9.32
CA THR A 196 1.01 8.75 -10.23
C THR A 196 0.63 10.18 -9.87
N SER A 197 -0.66 10.43 -9.57
CA SER A 197 -1.11 11.76 -9.11
C SER A 197 -0.52 12.11 -7.76
N LEU A 198 -0.47 11.15 -6.85
CA LEU A 198 0.15 11.33 -5.54
C LEU A 198 1.64 11.67 -5.63
N LYS A 199 2.41 10.97 -6.49
CA LYS A 199 3.83 11.28 -6.69
C LYS A 199 4.04 12.72 -7.13
N LYS A 200 3.21 13.24 -8.05
CA LYS A 200 3.30 14.64 -8.51
C LYS A 200 3.11 15.62 -7.35
N GLU A 201 2.17 15.33 -6.46
CA GLU A 201 1.90 16.19 -5.30
C GLU A 201 3.03 16.10 -4.26
N VAL A 202 3.56 14.91 -4.01
CA VAL A 202 4.74 14.71 -3.14
C VAL A 202 5.94 15.52 -3.65
N ILE A 203 6.23 15.48 -4.95
CA ILE A 203 7.33 16.26 -5.54
C ILE A 203 7.10 17.77 -5.32
N LYS A 204 5.89 18.29 -5.60
CA LYS A 204 5.58 19.71 -5.37
C LYS A 204 5.77 20.14 -3.90
N ILE A 205 5.44 19.27 -2.96
CA ILE A 205 5.63 19.56 -1.53
C ILE A 205 7.13 19.65 -1.22
N LEU A 206 7.91 18.70 -1.72
CA LEU A 206 9.36 18.65 -1.48
C LEU A 206 10.09 19.84 -2.11
N GLU A 207 9.69 20.28 -3.31
CA GLU A 207 10.28 21.44 -4.02
C GLU A 207 9.94 22.79 -3.37
N LYS A 208 8.87 22.89 -2.57
CA LYS A 208 8.52 24.15 -1.88
C LYS A 208 9.28 24.35 -0.56
N GLU A 209 9.90 23.32 -0.05
CA GLU A 209 10.61 23.35 1.23
C GLU A 209 12.14 23.43 1.05
N GLU A 210 12.64 23.46 -0.21
CA GLU A 210 14.01 23.83 -0.56
C GLU A 210 14.19 25.36 -0.60
#